data_4f5f60e0cb15e682db3ede2c54310237
#
_entry.id   4f5f60e0cb15e682db3ede2c54310237
#
_cell.length_a   1.000
_cell.length_b   1.000
_cell.length_c   1.000
_cell.angle_alpha   90.00
_cell.angle_beta   90.00
_cell.angle_gamma   90.00
#
_symmetry.space_group_name_H-M   'P 1'
#
loop_
_entity.id
_entity.type
_entity.pdbx_description
1 polymer ?
#
loop_
_entity_poly.entity_id
_entity_poly.type
_entity_poly.pdbx_seq_one_letter_code
_entity_poly.pdbx_strand_id
1 'polypeptide(L)'
;TVDNRGLNLPAIPRTTDAQGRTVGNDLTADVRVRRAINLGIDRQEMIDNVLAGHGTPAYSVCDQMPWYSDASEVSYDPEAAMQLLDAAGWMMGADGVREKDGVKAQMTVLYASDDSVRQALAADFANQMAELGISVQIEGVGWDTAYDRALSEPLVWCWGAHTPME
;
A
#
# COMPACT_ATOMS: atom_id res chain seq x y z
N THR A 1 11.71 -20.97 -0.12
CA THR A 1 12.02 -19.54 -0.19
C THR A 1 10.73 -18.80 0.11
N VAL A 2 10.71 -17.99 1.13
CA VAL A 2 9.57 -17.13 1.45
C VAL A 2 9.78 -15.83 0.69
N ASP A 3 8.84 -15.48 -0.16
CA ASP A 3 8.87 -14.27 -0.96
C ASP A 3 7.52 -13.56 -0.78
N ASN A 4 7.56 -12.38 -0.18
CA ASN A 4 6.38 -11.58 0.10
C ASN A 4 6.11 -10.61 -1.04
N ARG A 5 4.85 -10.36 -1.34
CA ARG A 5 4.41 -9.23 -2.16
C ARG A 5 3.73 -8.23 -1.27
N GLY A 6 4.13 -6.98 -1.36
CA GLY A 6 3.58 -5.91 -0.54
C GLY A 6 3.73 -4.55 -1.19
N LEU A 7 3.19 -3.54 -0.54
CA LEU A 7 3.30 -2.14 -0.94
C LEU A 7 4.19 -1.40 0.05
N ASN A 8 5.20 -0.70 -0.46
CA ASN A 8 5.83 0.35 0.33
C ASN A 8 4.97 1.61 0.29
N LEU A 9 4.77 2.22 1.43
CA LEU A 9 4.03 3.48 1.53
C LEU A 9 4.99 4.57 2.02
N PRO A 10 5.31 5.60 1.20
CA PRO A 10 6.14 6.72 1.65
C PRO A 10 5.57 7.35 2.91
N ALA A 11 6.41 7.51 3.95
CA ALA A 11 5.95 7.82 5.30
C ALA A 11 6.22 9.26 5.76
N ILE A 12 6.74 10.10 4.87
CA ILE A 12 7.01 11.52 5.14
C ILE A 12 6.17 12.40 4.20
N PRO A 13 5.88 13.66 4.57
CA PRO A 13 5.24 14.61 3.66
C PRO A 13 6.05 14.82 2.39
N ARG A 14 5.36 15.16 1.30
CA ARG A 14 5.99 15.43 0.01
C ARG A 14 6.97 16.60 0.12
N THR A 15 8.18 16.38 -0.32
CA THR A 15 9.25 17.39 -0.34
C THR A 15 10.27 17.07 -1.45
N THR A 16 11.32 17.87 -1.53
CA THR A 16 12.44 17.65 -2.45
C THR A 16 13.69 17.35 -1.63
N ASP A 17 14.42 16.29 -2.00
CA ASP A 17 15.67 15.94 -1.35
C ASP A 17 16.86 16.79 -1.84
N ALA A 18 18.03 16.56 -1.26
CA ALA A 18 19.26 17.29 -1.61
C ALA A 18 19.73 17.03 -3.07
N GLN A 19 19.23 15.97 -3.70
CA GLN A 19 19.51 15.62 -5.10
C GLN A 19 18.44 16.18 -6.09
N GLY A 20 17.45 16.92 -5.57
CA GLY A 20 16.37 17.51 -6.38
C GLY A 20 15.26 16.53 -6.74
N ARG A 21 15.21 15.35 -6.13
CA ARG A 21 14.16 14.34 -6.35
C ARG A 21 12.94 14.61 -5.48
N THR A 22 11.76 14.34 -6.01
CA THR A 22 10.52 14.33 -5.20
C THR A 22 10.53 13.11 -4.27
N VAL A 23 10.37 13.35 -2.97
CA VAL A 23 10.28 12.32 -1.93
C VAL A 23 9.05 12.57 -1.06
N GLY A 24 8.52 11.50 -0.46
CA GLY A 24 7.36 11.59 0.42
C GLY A 24 6.03 11.72 -0.32
N ASN A 25 4.94 11.54 0.41
CA ASN A 25 3.57 11.55 -0.11
C ASN A 25 2.64 12.07 0.97
N ASP A 26 1.90 13.14 0.68
CA ASP A 26 1.08 13.85 1.69
C ASP A 26 -0.08 13.00 2.21
N LEU A 27 -0.62 12.08 1.42
CA LEU A 27 -1.66 11.15 1.86
C LEU A 27 -1.08 10.10 2.82
N THR A 28 -0.03 9.40 2.39
CA THR A 28 0.55 8.29 3.15
C THR A 28 1.50 8.73 4.27
N ALA A 29 1.86 10.01 4.35
CA ALA A 29 2.61 10.58 5.48
C ALA A 29 1.84 10.48 6.79
N ASP A 30 0.50 10.60 6.75
CA ASP A 30 -0.32 10.42 7.94
C ASP A 30 -0.36 8.92 8.34
N VAL A 31 0.16 8.63 9.53
CA VAL A 31 0.19 7.25 10.06
C VAL A 31 -1.22 6.65 10.17
N ARG A 32 -2.25 7.47 10.37
CA ARG A 32 -3.64 7.00 10.47
C ARG A 32 -4.14 6.53 9.11
N VAL A 33 -3.74 7.17 8.01
CA VAL A 33 -4.02 6.72 6.65
C VAL A 33 -3.34 5.37 6.39
N ARG A 34 -2.07 5.22 6.73
CA ARG A 34 -1.38 3.93 6.56
C ARG A 34 -2.01 2.79 7.38
N ARG A 35 -2.48 3.11 8.60
CA ARG A 35 -3.23 2.16 9.44
C ARG A 35 -4.59 1.81 8.84
N ALA A 36 -5.31 2.80 8.32
CA ALA A 36 -6.58 2.58 7.64
C ALA A 36 -6.42 1.69 6.39
N ILE A 37 -5.40 1.92 5.59
CA ILE A 37 -5.05 1.05 4.46
C ILE A 37 -4.82 -0.39 4.92
N ASN A 38 -4.07 -0.59 6.01
CA ASN A 38 -3.82 -1.93 6.55
C ASN A 38 -5.08 -2.63 7.09
N LEU A 39 -5.99 -1.89 7.72
CA LEU A 39 -7.28 -2.41 8.20
C LEU A 39 -8.25 -2.70 7.06
N GLY A 40 -8.25 -1.85 6.03
CA GLY A 40 -9.21 -1.91 4.95
C GLY A 40 -8.82 -2.82 3.78
N ILE A 41 -7.68 -3.51 3.84
CA ILE A 41 -7.27 -4.45 2.80
C ILE A 41 -7.59 -5.90 3.20
N ASP A 42 -8.44 -6.57 2.40
CA ASP A 42 -8.68 -8.01 2.50
C ASP A 42 -7.60 -8.78 1.75
N ARG A 43 -6.60 -9.24 2.50
CA ARG A 43 -5.46 -10.00 1.95
C ARG A 43 -5.88 -11.37 1.44
N GLN A 44 -6.89 -12.00 2.07
CA GLN A 44 -7.36 -13.31 1.64
C GLN A 44 -8.11 -13.20 0.32
N GLU A 45 -8.99 -12.20 0.18
CA GLU A 45 -9.67 -11.93 -1.09
C GLU A 45 -8.66 -11.67 -2.23
N MET A 46 -7.62 -10.88 -1.97
CA MET A 46 -6.55 -10.63 -2.93
C MET A 46 -5.82 -11.90 -3.35
N ILE A 47 -5.53 -12.81 -2.42
CA ILE A 47 -4.92 -14.11 -2.70
C ILE A 47 -5.85 -14.97 -3.57
N ASP A 48 -7.13 -15.02 -3.24
CA ASP A 48 -8.10 -15.82 -3.97
C ASP A 48 -8.30 -15.28 -5.39
N ASN A 49 -8.45 -13.97 -5.55
CA ASN A 49 -8.70 -13.32 -6.83
C ASN A 49 -7.48 -13.30 -7.75
N VAL A 50 -6.30 -13.01 -7.20
CA VAL A 50 -5.09 -12.78 -8.01
C VAL A 50 -4.20 -14.02 -8.10
N LEU A 51 -4.09 -14.77 -7.01
CA LEU A 51 -3.18 -15.91 -6.91
C LEU A 51 -3.90 -17.27 -6.94
N ALA A 52 -5.21 -17.29 -7.24
CA ALA A 52 -6.04 -18.49 -7.28
C ALA A 52 -5.91 -19.35 -6.00
N GLY A 53 -5.79 -18.70 -4.85
CA GLY A 53 -5.62 -19.35 -3.55
C GLY A 53 -4.19 -19.83 -3.25
N HIS A 54 -3.22 -19.55 -4.14
CA HIS A 54 -1.82 -19.93 -3.93
C HIS A 54 -1.05 -18.86 -3.15
N GLY A 55 -1.16 -18.89 -1.83
CA GLY A 55 -0.48 -17.97 -0.94
C GLY A 55 -1.08 -17.95 0.46
N THR A 56 -0.52 -17.14 1.31
CA THR A 56 -1.05 -16.85 2.65
C THR A 56 -0.95 -15.36 2.92
N PRO A 57 -1.89 -14.76 3.67
CA PRO A 57 -1.75 -13.38 4.10
C PRO A 57 -0.41 -13.15 4.80
N ALA A 58 0.28 -12.08 4.43
CA ALA A 58 1.53 -11.66 5.07
C ALA A 58 1.34 -10.32 5.77
N TYR A 59 1.90 -10.17 6.96
CA TYR A 59 1.80 -8.97 7.79
C TYR A 59 3.15 -8.33 8.07
N SER A 60 4.22 -9.03 7.70
CA SER A 60 5.60 -8.52 7.77
C SER A 60 6.48 -9.21 6.73
N VAL A 61 7.66 -8.67 6.51
CA VAL A 61 8.69 -9.29 5.67
C VAL A 61 9.25 -10.58 6.28
N CYS A 62 8.99 -10.81 7.56
CA CYS A 62 9.45 -11.98 8.32
C CYS A 62 8.39 -13.07 8.43
N ASP A 63 7.29 -12.97 7.70
CA ASP A 63 6.22 -13.98 7.74
C ASP A 63 6.76 -15.38 7.49
N GLN A 64 6.26 -16.35 8.28
CA GLN A 64 6.70 -17.74 8.27
C GLN A 64 8.17 -17.99 8.66
N MET A 65 8.88 -16.98 9.17
CA MET A 65 10.23 -17.13 9.68
C MET A 65 10.22 -17.45 11.18
N PRO A 66 11.27 -18.12 11.73
CA PRO A 66 11.32 -18.44 13.15
C PRO A 66 11.30 -17.24 14.10
N TRP A 67 11.54 -16.05 13.60
CA TRP A 67 11.52 -14.78 14.34
C TRP A 67 10.31 -13.91 14.02
N TYR A 68 9.32 -14.46 13.33
CA TYR A 68 8.05 -13.78 13.09
C TYR A 68 7.32 -13.49 14.42
N SER A 69 6.65 -12.36 14.47
CA SER A 69 5.78 -11.97 15.58
C SER A 69 4.35 -11.73 15.08
N ASP A 70 3.40 -12.39 15.68
CA ASP A 70 1.96 -12.21 15.44
C ASP A 70 1.44 -10.82 15.86
N ALA A 71 2.22 -10.09 16.67
CA ALA A 71 1.90 -8.72 17.04
C ALA A 71 1.83 -7.76 15.82
N SER A 72 2.33 -8.16 14.66
CA SER A 72 2.21 -7.42 13.40
C SER A 72 0.91 -7.70 12.64
N GLU A 73 0.14 -8.71 13.04
CA GLU A 73 -1.10 -9.08 12.36
C GLU A 73 -2.16 -8.00 12.53
N VAL A 74 -2.84 -7.70 11.43
CA VAL A 74 -3.92 -6.72 11.37
C VAL A 74 -5.13 -7.40 10.74
N SER A 75 -6.20 -7.54 11.51
CA SER A 75 -7.46 -8.08 11.01
C SER A 75 -8.09 -7.14 9.99
N TYR A 76 -8.69 -7.70 8.95
CA TYR A 76 -9.49 -6.94 8.01
C TYR A 76 -10.71 -6.34 8.72
N ASP A 77 -10.82 -5.02 8.70
CA ASP A 77 -11.91 -4.26 9.31
C ASP A 77 -12.11 -2.93 8.54
N PRO A 78 -12.85 -2.96 7.43
CA PRO A 78 -13.06 -1.76 6.61
C PRO A 78 -13.87 -0.68 7.33
N GLU A 79 -14.74 -1.04 8.28
CA GLU A 79 -15.49 -0.06 9.07
C GLU A 79 -14.55 0.71 10.00
N ALA A 80 -13.65 0.03 10.71
CA ALA A 80 -12.64 0.68 11.52
C ALA A 80 -11.68 1.52 10.65
N ALA A 81 -11.36 1.07 9.45
CA ALA A 81 -10.55 1.85 8.50
C ALA A 81 -11.23 3.18 8.13
N MET A 82 -12.53 3.15 7.79
CA MET A 82 -13.30 4.34 7.46
C MET A 82 -13.39 5.30 8.65
N GLN A 83 -13.69 4.79 9.85
CA GLN A 83 -13.73 5.59 11.07
C GLN A 83 -12.38 6.25 11.37
N LEU A 84 -11.29 5.56 11.13
CA LEU A 84 -9.94 6.10 11.33
C LEU A 84 -9.62 7.23 10.34
N LEU A 85 -10.07 7.10 9.09
CA LEU A 85 -9.95 8.15 8.07
C LEU A 85 -10.78 9.39 8.45
N ASP A 86 -12.02 9.19 8.91
CA ASP A 86 -12.89 10.27 9.39
C ASP A 86 -12.25 11.00 10.57
N ALA A 87 -11.77 10.25 11.57
CA ALA A 87 -11.07 10.80 12.73
C ALA A 87 -9.76 11.52 12.38
N ALA A 88 -9.15 11.16 11.25
CA ALA A 88 -7.96 11.83 10.72
C ALA A 88 -8.30 13.11 9.93
N GLY A 89 -9.58 13.40 9.71
CA GLY A 89 -10.07 14.56 8.96
C GLY A 89 -10.18 14.33 7.45
N TRP A 90 -10.01 13.11 6.99
CA TRP A 90 -10.22 12.73 5.60
C TRP A 90 -11.71 12.44 5.36
N MET A 91 -12.48 13.47 5.00
CA MET A 91 -13.93 13.40 4.87
C MET A 91 -14.33 12.99 3.45
N MET A 92 -15.42 12.19 3.34
CA MET A 92 -15.93 11.74 2.05
C MET A 92 -16.43 12.92 1.22
N GLY A 93 -15.88 13.07 0.01
CA GLY A 93 -16.34 14.05 -0.97
C GLY A 93 -17.56 13.59 -1.76
N ALA A 94 -18.21 14.51 -2.47
CA ALA A 94 -19.39 14.22 -3.29
C ALA A 94 -19.07 13.29 -4.49
N ASP A 95 -17.82 13.22 -4.88
CA ASP A 95 -17.30 12.34 -5.95
C ASP A 95 -16.88 10.95 -5.44
N GLY A 96 -17.12 10.66 -4.15
CA GLY A 96 -16.72 9.40 -3.53
C GLY A 96 -15.23 9.32 -3.15
N VAL A 97 -14.48 10.39 -3.34
CA VAL A 97 -13.08 10.46 -2.93
C VAL A 97 -12.96 11.34 -1.69
N ARG A 98 -12.24 10.86 -0.70
CA ARG A 98 -11.99 11.62 0.54
C ARG A 98 -11.11 12.83 0.28
N GLU A 99 -11.31 13.85 1.10
CA GLU A 99 -10.55 15.09 1.02
C GLU A 99 -10.24 15.64 2.41
N LYS A 100 -9.08 16.24 2.56
CA LYS A 100 -8.65 16.93 3.77
C LYS A 100 -7.89 18.19 3.37
N ASP A 101 -8.29 19.35 3.91
CA ASP A 101 -7.63 20.65 3.68
C ASP A 101 -7.42 20.97 2.19
N GLY A 102 -8.39 20.59 1.33
CA GLY A 102 -8.33 20.77 -0.12
C GLY A 102 -7.47 19.74 -0.87
N VAL A 103 -6.91 18.76 -0.16
CA VAL A 103 -6.12 17.65 -0.76
C VAL A 103 -7.00 16.41 -0.90
N LYS A 104 -7.09 15.88 -2.12
CA LYS A 104 -7.79 14.62 -2.39
C LYS A 104 -6.98 13.42 -1.90
N ALA A 105 -7.68 12.40 -1.37
CA ALA A 105 -7.11 11.12 -1.05
C ALA A 105 -6.83 10.32 -2.34
N GLN A 106 -5.77 10.71 -3.04
CA GLN A 106 -5.35 10.14 -4.32
C GLN A 106 -3.88 9.75 -4.28
N MET A 107 -3.56 8.62 -4.90
CA MET A 107 -2.17 8.21 -5.10
C MET A 107 -2.03 7.39 -6.37
N THR A 108 -0.80 7.32 -6.89
CA THR A 108 -0.43 6.40 -7.96
C THR A 108 0.34 5.24 -7.36
N VAL A 109 -0.10 4.02 -7.66
CA VAL A 109 0.61 2.79 -7.27
C VAL A 109 1.37 2.26 -8.48
N LEU A 110 2.67 2.14 -8.32
CA LEU A 110 3.56 1.64 -9.36
C LEU A 110 3.68 0.11 -9.30
N TYR A 111 3.87 -0.49 -10.45
CA TYR A 111 4.24 -1.91 -10.57
C TYR A 111 5.23 -2.09 -11.72
N ALA A 112 6.02 -3.18 -11.67
CA ALA A 112 6.91 -3.52 -12.78
C ALA A 112 6.07 -3.90 -14.02
N SER A 113 6.27 -3.20 -15.14
CA SER A 113 5.43 -3.30 -16.34
C SER A 113 5.48 -4.67 -17.03
N ASP A 114 6.49 -5.48 -16.72
CA ASP A 114 6.69 -6.84 -17.20
C ASP A 114 6.13 -7.93 -16.27
N ASP A 115 5.47 -7.55 -15.18
CA ASP A 115 4.95 -8.46 -14.15
C ASP A 115 3.42 -8.37 -14.05
N SER A 116 2.72 -9.28 -14.69
CA SER A 116 1.26 -9.34 -14.70
C SER A 116 0.65 -9.64 -13.33
N VAL A 117 1.37 -10.33 -12.45
CA VAL A 117 0.91 -10.60 -11.07
C VAL A 117 0.95 -9.31 -10.25
N ARG A 118 2.03 -8.54 -10.33
CA ARG A 118 2.08 -7.22 -9.67
C ARG A 118 1.04 -6.26 -10.22
N GLN A 119 0.76 -6.28 -11.52
CA GLN A 119 -0.33 -5.52 -12.12
C GLN A 119 -1.67 -5.90 -11.51
N ALA A 120 -1.97 -7.18 -11.42
CA ALA A 120 -3.23 -7.67 -10.86
C ALA A 120 -3.37 -7.33 -9.37
N LEU A 121 -2.29 -7.45 -8.58
CA LEU A 121 -2.27 -7.02 -7.17
C LEU A 121 -2.52 -5.51 -7.01
N ALA A 122 -1.91 -4.68 -7.87
CA ALA A 122 -2.14 -3.24 -7.87
C ALA A 122 -3.58 -2.89 -8.23
N ALA A 123 -4.18 -3.59 -9.20
CA ALA A 123 -5.57 -3.37 -9.60
C ALA A 123 -6.56 -3.77 -8.49
N ASP A 124 -6.36 -4.92 -7.85
CA ASP A 124 -7.19 -5.38 -6.75
C ASP A 124 -7.06 -4.43 -5.55
N PHE A 125 -5.85 -4.00 -5.21
CA PHE A 125 -5.62 -2.97 -4.20
C PHE A 125 -6.38 -1.67 -4.52
N ALA A 126 -6.35 -1.21 -5.77
CA ALA A 126 -7.06 0.01 -6.18
C ALA A 126 -8.58 -0.12 -5.98
N ASN A 127 -9.16 -1.28 -6.29
CA ASN A 127 -10.57 -1.56 -6.07
C ASN A 127 -10.93 -1.51 -4.58
N GLN A 128 -10.19 -2.18 -3.73
CA GLN A 128 -10.42 -2.20 -2.29
C GLN A 128 -10.24 -0.80 -1.66
N MET A 129 -9.27 -0.01 -2.12
CA MET A 129 -9.07 1.36 -1.64
C MET A 129 -10.20 2.30 -2.07
N ALA A 130 -10.82 2.08 -3.23
CA ALA A 130 -11.97 2.87 -3.67
C ALA A 130 -13.15 2.74 -2.71
N GLU A 131 -13.35 1.57 -2.09
CA GLU A 131 -14.39 1.34 -1.08
C GLU A 131 -14.16 2.19 0.19
N LEU A 132 -12.92 2.51 0.49
CA LEU A 132 -12.55 3.41 1.59
C LEU A 132 -12.61 4.90 1.21
N GLY A 133 -12.86 5.22 -0.06
CA GLY A 133 -12.82 6.58 -0.59
C GLY A 133 -11.41 7.08 -0.92
N ILE A 134 -10.47 6.18 -1.16
CA ILE A 134 -9.11 6.49 -1.62
C ILE A 134 -9.01 6.14 -3.10
N SER A 135 -8.76 7.14 -3.94
CA SER A 135 -8.58 6.96 -5.39
C SER A 135 -7.15 6.52 -5.70
N VAL A 136 -7.01 5.35 -6.32
CA VAL A 136 -5.72 4.81 -6.71
C VAL A 136 -5.66 4.66 -8.23
N GLN A 137 -4.67 5.32 -8.84
CA GLN A 137 -4.26 5.05 -10.21
C GLN A 137 -3.12 4.04 -10.19
N ILE A 138 -3.12 3.11 -11.14
CA ILE A 138 -2.02 2.14 -11.27
C ILE A 138 -1.20 2.45 -12.50
N GLU A 139 0.12 2.32 -12.40
CA GLU A 139 1.04 2.62 -13.50
C GLU A 139 2.15 1.56 -13.60
N GLY A 140 2.26 0.94 -14.77
CA GLY A 140 3.35 0.01 -15.08
C GLY A 140 4.59 0.76 -15.55
N VAL A 141 5.72 0.54 -14.88
CA VAL A 141 6.99 1.22 -15.17
C VAL A 141 8.15 0.23 -15.21
N GLY A 142 9.24 0.60 -15.88
CA GLY A 142 10.50 -0.13 -15.76
C GLY A 142 11.15 0.03 -14.39
N TRP A 143 11.98 -0.94 -13.98
CA TRP A 143 12.57 -0.97 -12.65
C TRP A 143 13.37 0.28 -12.28
N ASP A 144 14.14 0.87 -13.20
CA ASP A 144 14.89 2.10 -12.92
C ASP A 144 13.96 3.25 -12.52
N THR A 145 12.87 3.42 -13.27
CA THR A 145 11.82 4.41 -12.95
C THR A 145 11.10 4.08 -11.65
N ALA A 146 10.83 2.79 -11.40
CA ALA A 146 10.19 2.33 -10.17
C ALA A 146 11.02 2.69 -8.94
N TYR A 147 12.34 2.45 -8.98
CA TYR A 147 13.24 2.79 -7.87
C TYR A 147 13.27 4.29 -7.56
N ASP A 148 13.34 5.13 -8.58
CA ASP A 148 13.36 6.58 -8.40
C ASP A 148 12.03 7.11 -7.85
N ARG A 149 10.90 6.61 -8.37
CA ARG A 149 9.57 7.09 -8.00
C ARG A 149 9.05 6.47 -6.70
N ALA A 150 9.54 5.31 -6.27
CA ALA A 150 9.15 4.68 -5.00
C ALA A 150 9.48 5.54 -3.76
N LEU A 151 10.29 6.59 -3.93
CA LEU A 151 10.54 7.57 -2.87
C LEU A 151 9.31 8.46 -2.57
N SER A 152 8.39 8.58 -3.52
CA SER A 152 7.19 9.43 -3.41
C SER A 152 5.88 8.73 -3.75
N GLU A 153 5.93 7.60 -4.43
CA GLU A 153 4.76 6.83 -4.85
C GLU A 153 4.84 5.38 -4.33
N PRO A 154 3.73 4.81 -3.85
CA PRO A 154 3.68 3.40 -3.50
C PRO A 154 4.09 2.51 -4.66
N LEU A 155 4.85 1.46 -4.37
CA LEU A 155 5.30 0.47 -5.34
C LEU A 155 4.92 -0.93 -4.88
N VAL A 156 4.38 -1.76 -5.76
CA VAL A 156 4.22 -3.19 -5.52
C VAL A 156 5.60 -3.85 -5.54
N TRP A 157 6.10 -4.11 -4.34
CA TRP A 157 7.44 -4.62 -4.08
C TRP A 157 7.43 -6.12 -3.77
N CYS A 158 8.57 -6.71 -3.74
CA CYS A 158 8.78 -8.03 -3.15
C CYS A 158 9.89 -7.97 -2.11
N TRP A 159 9.77 -8.78 -1.07
CA TRP A 159 10.77 -8.89 -0.04
C TRP A 159 10.86 -10.31 0.50
N GLY A 160 12.07 -10.79 0.72
CA GLY A 160 12.31 -12.04 1.40
C GLY A 160 13.44 -11.86 2.41
N ALA A 161 13.13 -11.94 3.70
CA ALA A 161 14.13 -11.93 4.75
C ALA A 161 14.60 -13.35 5.03
N HIS A 162 15.89 -13.61 4.87
CA HIS A 162 16.50 -14.92 5.11
C HIS A 162 17.21 -14.99 6.46
N THR A 163 17.52 -13.84 7.04
CA THR A 163 18.16 -13.71 8.35
C THR A 163 17.53 -12.57 9.15
N PRO A 164 17.64 -12.56 10.49
CA PRO A 164 17.17 -11.45 11.32
C PRO A 164 17.92 -10.12 11.08
N MET A 165 18.99 -10.17 10.29
CA MET A 165 19.87 -9.03 10.00
C MET A 165 19.57 -8.34 8.67
N GLU A 166 18.62 -8.84 7.90
CA GLU A 166 18.18 -8.28 6.61
C GLU A 166 17.06 -7.26 6.76
#